data_e5b94614b9d42e7e034179ebfa9a1eb4
#
_entry.id   e5b94614b9d42e7e034179ebfa9a1eb4
#
_cell.length_a   1.000
_cell.length_b   1.000
_cell.length_c   1.000
_cell.angle_alpha   90.00
_cell.angle_beta   90.00
_cell.angle_gamma   90.00
#
_symmetry.space_group_name_H-M   'P 1'
#
loop_
_entity.id
_entity.type
_entity.pdbx_description
1 polymer ?
#
loop_
_entity_poly.entity_id
_entity_poly.type
_entity_poly.pdbx_seq_one_letter_code
_entity_poly.pdbx_strand_id
1 'polypeptide(L)'
;TDTLLPLAPEHNITGSFKSSFAPLKGVNLDVEYATSILNKGLNVKKYSLGEMLSADLPYLNRFSAWKLGINFSPGKFNSGVSIEHIDPGFVTHGAYYSRNDFQNITLNLGTNLFKNKLSFNLNTGIENDNLKQQKQRGSSRFVGSSTLSFNPNQKLNMSASYSNFQSFTNMKSQFDYINTDDPFIHIDTLRYSQVNQNANLNINYLIGVPQSLNHNLGITFALNGTSGQQGEQQQPNNNMFNALARWAAANPAKGYTFNFTLNATLNSMETDRLFTWGPQVMASKMLYENKMIISASAGLNQTSSNSNFLNQNINLRSSCRYKLNDMHNFTADIAWLHKQRANNEAIANFSLSLNYTLTLKKYKFFKPIRPTITSNEITTN
;
A
#
# COMPACT_ATOMS: atom_id res chain seq x y z
N THR A 1 28.04 -17.28 39.16
CA THR A 1 28.36 -18.19 38.04
C THR A 1 27.26 -18.00 37.02
N ASP A 2 27.54 -17.15 36.01
CA ASP A 2 26.67 -16.93 34.89
C ASP A 2 26.58 -18.22 34.05
N THR A 3 25.53 -18.97 34.24
CA THR A 3 25.16 -20.04 33.31
C THR A 3 24.53 -19.39 32.07
N LEU A 4 25.40 -18.96 31.13
CA LEU A 4 24.97 -18.65 29.77
C LEU A 4 24.38 -19.94 29.21
N LEU A 5 23.07 -19.97 28.98
CA LEU A 5 22.41 -21.05 28.25
C LEU A 5 23.11 -21.18 26.88
N PRO A 6 23.66 -22.36 26.53
CA PRO A 6 24.36 -22.51 25.27
C PRO A 6 23.34 -22.34 24.14
N LEU A 7 23.47 -21.27 23.36
CA LEU A 7 22.79 -21.11 22.11
C LEU A 7 23.13 -22.31 21.22
N ALA A 8 22.19 -23.18 20.96
CA ALA A 8 22.42 -24.31 20.07
C ALA A 8 22.64 -23.76 18.66
N PRO A 9 23.79 -24.06 18.03
CA PRO A 9 24.04 -23.60 16.67
C PRO A 9 23.04 -24.22 15.70
N GLU A 10 22.52 -23.41 14.79
CA GLU A 10 21.63 -23.85 13.73
C GLU A 10 22.34 -23.69 12.38
N HIS A 11 22.27 -24.71 11.54
CA HIS A 11 22.69 -24.66 10.14
C HIS A 11 21.48 -24.78 9.24
N ASN A 12 21.32 -23.82 8.33
CA ASN A 12 20.26 -23.82 7.35
C ASN A 12 20.81 -23.74 5.93
N ILE A 13 20.38 -24.65 5.08
CA ILE A 13 20.60 -24.61 3.63
C ILE A 13 19.26 -24.53 2.95
N THR A 14 19.10 -23.52 2.10
CA THR A 14 17.89 -23.32 1.32
C THR A 14 18.26 -23.29 -0.16
N GLY A 15 17.54 -24.07 -0.96
CA GLY A 15 17.67 -24.08 -2.41
C GLY A 15 16.29 -23.85 -3.05
N SER A 16 16.23 -23.13 -4.18
CA SER A 16 15.00 -22.90 -4.90
C SER A 16 15.18 -23.07 -6.40
N PHE A 17 14.12 -23.51 -7.05
CA PHE A 17 14.00 -23.60 -8.50
C PHE A 17 12.72 -22.89 -8.92
N LYS A 18 12.80 -22.02 -9.93
CA LYS A 18 11.65 -21.32 -10.51
C LYS A 18 11.69 -21.46 -12.02
N SER A 19 10.56 -21.81 -12.62
CA SER A 19 10.38 -21.91 -14.06
C SER A 19 9.04 -21.34 -14.48
N SER A 20 9.03 -20.65 -15.60
CA SER A 20 7.82 -20.16 -16.26
C SER A 20 7.90 -20.52 -17.74
N PHE A 21 6.90 -21.19 -18.27
CA PHE A 21 6.85 -21.63 -19.66
C PHE A 21 5.45 -21.57 -20.24
N ALA A 22 5.36 -21.37 -21.54
CA ALA A 22 4.12 -21.26 -22.29
C ALA A 22 3.93 -22.49 -23.18
N PRO A 23 3.23 -23.55 -22.74
CA PRO A 23 3.05 -24.76 -23.53
C PRO A 23 2.16 -24.56 -24.75
N LEU A 24 1.22 -23.60 -24.66
CA LEU A 24 0.28 -23.27 -25.73
C LEU A 24 0.11 -21.75 -25.80
N LYS A 25 -0.32 -21.25 -26.95
CA LYS A 25 -0.61 -19.82 -27.13
C LYS A 25 -1.72 -19.39 -26.15
N GLY A 26 -1.40 -18.41 -25.29
CA GLY A 26 -2.33 -17.91 -24.28
C GLY A 26 -2.39 -18.74 -22.99
N VAL A 27 -1.56 -19.77 -22.82
CA VAL A 27 -1.44 -20.54 -21.57
C VAL A 27 -0.03 -20.40 -21.04
N ASN A 28 0.13 -19.90 -19.82
CA ASN A 28 1.39 -19.85 -19.08
C ASN A 28 1.30 -20.73 -17.84
N LEU A 29 2.34 -21.50 -17.61
CA LEU A 29 2.51 -22.34 -16.43
C LEU A 29 3.70 -21.80 -15.63
N ASP A 30 3.47 -21.53 -14.35
CA ASP A 30 4.48 -21.05 -13.41
C ASP A 30 4.69 -22.13 -12.34
N VAL A 31 5.93 -22.54 -12.14
CA VAL A 31 6.32 -23.55 -11.15
C VAL A 31 7.46 -23.00 -10.32
N GLU A 32 7.31 -23.03 -9.02
CA GLU A 32 8.36 -22.68 -8.08
C GLU A 32 8.41 -23.76 -6.98
N TYR A 33 9.59 -24.22 -6.67
CA TYR A 33 9.84 -25.19 -5.61
C TYR A 33 11.07 -24.74 -4.82
N ALA A 34 10.96 -24.76 -3.51
CA ALA A 34 12.06 -24.49 -2.60
C ALA A 34 12.15 -25.57 -1.52
N THR A 35 13.33 -25.88 -1.10
CA THR A 35 13.60 -26.78 0.03
C THR A 35 14.48 -26.09 1.04
N SER A 36 14.18 -26.27 2.31
CA SER A 36 14.96 -25.80 3.44
C SER A 36 15.37 -27.01 4.27
N ILE A 37 16.66 -27.14 4.51
CA ILE A 37 17.23 -28.18 5.34
C ILE A 37 17.75 -27.47 6.59
N LEU A 38 17.22 -27.85 7.73
CA LEU A 38 17.55 -27.24 9.03
C LEU A 38 18.14 -28.31 9.94
N ASN A 39 19.35 -28.03 10.42
CA ASN A 39 20.01 -28.85 11.42
C ASN A 39 20.08 -28.07 12.74
N LYS A 40 19.48 -28.63 13.79
CA LYS A 40 19.47 -28.07 15.15
C LYS A 40 20.13 -29.03 16.11
N GLY A 41 21.12 -28.58 16.88
CA GLY A 41 21.67 -29.38 17.95
C GLY A 41 23.06 -28.96 18.42
N LEU A 42 23.41 -29.37 19.66
CA LEU A 42 24.69 -29.09 20.28
C LEU A 42 25.89 -29.81 19.62
N ASN A 43 25.63 -30.92 18.90
CA ASN A 43 26.60 -31.70 18.16
C ASN A 43 26.38 -31.60 16.65
N VAL A 44 26.57 -30.43 16.09
CA VAL A 44 26.42 -30.22 14.64
C VAL A 44 27.62 -30.86 13.94
N LYS A 45 27.49 -32.10 13.43
CA LYS A 45 28.42 -32.62 12.43
C LYS A 45 28.38 -31.68 11.22
N LYS A 46 29.57 -31.24 10.79
CA LYS A 46 29.67 -30.53 9.50
C LYS A 46 29.43 -31.55 8.40
N TYR A 47 28.24 -31.51 7.84
CA TYR A 47 27.88 -32.29 6.64
C TYR A 47 28.37 -31.57 5.40
N SER A 48 28.90 -32.33 4.45
CA SER A 48 29.16 -31.79 3.11
C SER A 48 27.81 -31.51 2.41
N LEU A 49 27.82 -30.60 1.43
CA LEU A 49 26.60 -30.25 0.67
C LEU A 49 25.94 -31.51 0.06
N GLY A 50 26.76 -32.48 -0.41
CA GLY A 50 26.29 -33.74 -0.98
C GLY A 50 25.59 -34.64 0.04
N GLU A 51 26.09 -34.72 1.26
CA GLU A 51 25.48 -35.49 2.34
C GLU A 51 24.15 -34.87 2.79
N MET A 52 24.07 -33.54 2.85
CA MET A 52 22.84 -32.84 3.20
C MET A 52 21.74 -32.97 2.13
N LEU A 53 22.12 -33.13 0.87
CA LEU A 53 21.17 -33.29 -0.23
C LEU A 53 20.72 -34.76 -0.44
N SER A 54 21.55 -35.76 -0.05
CA SER A 54 21.37 -37.16 -0.44
C SER A 54 20.75 -38.03 0.63
N ALA A 55 20.64 -37.65 1.90
CA ALA A 55 20.32 -38.59 2.97
C ALA A 55 19.12 -38.16 3.83
N ASP A 56 18.25 -39.12 4.14
CA ASP A 56 17.36 -39.06 5.29
C ASP A 56 18.19 -39.25 6.58
N LEU A 57 18.89 -38.21 6.97
CA LEU A 57 19.63 -38.23 8.21
C LEU A 57 18.67 -37.91 9.37
N PRO A 58 18.68 -38.68 10.47
CA PRO A 58 17.68 -38.57 11.54
C PRO A 58 17.69 -37.24 12.29
N TYR A 59 18.70 -36.38 12.05
CA TYR A 59 18.84 -35.06 12.69
C TYR A 59 18.58 -33.88 11.74
N LEU A 60 18.24 -34.16 10.47
CA LEU A 60 17.96 -33.14 9.48
C LEU A 60 16.46 -32.98 9.30
N ASN A 61 15.94 -31.81 9.63
CA ASN A 61 14.56 -31.47 9.31
C ASN A 61 14.52 -30.85 7.90
N ARG A 62 13.77 -31.49 7.01
CA ARG A 62 13.56 -31.01 5.66
C ARG A 62 12.15 -30.45 5.53
N PHE A 63 12.06 -29.25 5.02
CA PHE A 63 10.80 -28.56 4.77
C PHE A 63 10.75 -28.11 3.32
N SER A 64 9.56 -28.07 2.76
CA SER A 64 9.32 -27.65 1.38
C SER A 64 8.42 -26.42 1.30
N ALA A 65 8.61 -25.65 0.26
CA ALA A 65 7.70 -24.62 -0.18
C ALA A 65 7.52 -24.76 -1.70
N TRP A 66 6.29 -24.68 -2.18
CA TRP A 66 6.03 -24.78 -3.61
C TRP A 66 4.88 -23.88 -4.02
N LYS A 67 4.95 -23.42 -5.28
CA LYS A 67 3.92 -22.62 -5.93
C LYS A 67 3.69 -23.13 -7.35
N LEU A 68 2.43 -23.35 -7.67
CA LEU A 68 1.98 -23.74 -9.00
C LEU A 68 0.98 -22.69 -9.49
N GLY A 69 1.14 -22.23 -10.73
CA GLY A 69 0.24 -21.26 -11.34
C GLY A 69 -0.10 -21.66 -12.77
N ILE A 70 -1.35 -21.50 -13.15
CA ILE A 70 -1.83 -21.64 -14.53
C ILE A 70 -2.53 -20.34 -14.88
N ASN A 71 -2.08 -19.68 -15.94
CA ASN A 71 -2.69 -18.48 -16.47
C ASN A 71 -3.15 -18.71 -17.91
N PHE A 72 -4.39 -18.37 -18.17
CA PHE A 72 -5.02 -18.47 -19.47
C PHE A 72 -5.47 -17.09 -19.96
N SER A 73 -4.92 -16.64 -21.08
CA SER A 73 -5.11 -15.27 -21.60
C SER A 73 -5.55 -15.28 -23.07
N PRO A 74 -6.79 -15.73 -23.41
CA PRO A 74 -7.32 -15.66 -24.75
C PRO A 74 -7.84 -14.26 -25.08
N GLY A 75 -7.03 -13.45 -25.73
CA GLY A 75 -7.44 -12.12 -26.21
C GLY A 75 -7.72 -11.10 -25.10
N LYS A 76 -8.99 -10.80 -24.85
CA LYS A 76 -9.41 -9.78 -23.86
C LYS A 76 -9.68 -10.36 -22.47
N PHE A 77 -9.66 -11.64 -22.33
CA PHE A 77 -9.89 -12.35 -21.10
C PHE A 77 -8.55 -12.83 -20.52
N ASN A 78 -8.39 -12.69 -19.24
CA ASN A 78 -7.28 -13.27 -18.49
C ASN A 78 -7.86 -13.98 -17.27
N SER A 79 -7.53 -15.24 -17.11
CA SER A 79 -7.90 -16.02 -15.93
C SER A 79 -6.72 -16.85 -15.48
N GLY A 80 -6.55 -16.99 -14.18
CA GLY A 80 -5.47 -17.79 -13.63
C GLY A 80 -5.84 -18.36 -12.28
N VAL A 81 -5.28 -19.52 -11.98
CA VAL A 81 -5.35 -20.13 -10.66
C VAL A 81 -3.92 -20.36 -10.20
N SER A 82 -3.62 -20.03 -8.96
CA SER A 82 -2.35 -20.41 -8.34
C SER A 82 -2.57 -21.01 -6.97
N ILE A 83 -1.72 -21.98 -6.64
CA ILE A 83 -1.69 -22.65 -5.35
C ILE A 83 -0.28 -22.48 -4.81
N GLU A 84 -0.17 -21.99 -3.59
CA GLU A 84 1.08 -21.82 -2.86
C GLU A 84 0.98 -22.57 -1.54
N HIS A 85 2.02 -23.32 -1.20
CA HIS A 85 2.08 -24.10 0.02
C HIS A 85 3.47 -23.95 0.63
N ILE A 86 3.53 -23.66 1.93
CA ILE A 86 4.77 -23.58 2.67
C ILE A 86 4.63 -24.41 3.95
N ASP A 87 5.52 -25.39 4.11
CA ASP A 87 5.52 -26.29 5.25
C ASP A 87 5.67 -25.56 6.59
N PRO A 88 5.05 -26.08 7.66
CA PRO A 88 5.38 -25.68 9.02
C PRO A 88 6.87 -25.94 9.30
N GLY A 89 7.59 -24.93 9.74
CA GLY A 89 9.01 -25.06 10.00
C GLY A 89 9.94 -24.72 8.82
N PHE A 90 9.40 -24.41 7.64
CA PHE A 90 10.22 -23.85 6.58
C PHE A 90 10.87 -22.53 7.04
N VAL A 91 12.17 -22.47 7.07
CA VAL A 91 12.96 -21.32 7.52
C VAL A 91 14.09 -21.08 6.53
N THR A 92 14.38 -19.81 6.26
CA THR A 92 15.60 -19.40 5.56
C THR A 92 16.28 -18.31 6.36
N HIS A 93 17.56 -18.55 6.72
CA HIS A 93 18.36 -17.55 7.43
C HIS A 93 18.82 -16.40 6.52
N GLY A 94 18.63 -16.55 5.20
CA GLY A 94 18.87 -15.48 4.22
C GLY A 94 17.81 -14.39 4.16
N ALA A 95 16.66 -14.58 4.84
CA ALA A 95 15.60 -13.59 4.91
C ALA A 95 15.28 -13.25 6.37
N TYR A 96 15.15 -11.98 6.66
CA TYR A 96 14.82 -11.48 8.01
C TYR A 96 13.45 -11.96 8.50
N TYR A 97 12.51 -12.15 7.57
CA TYR A 97 11.16 -12.65 7.83
C TYR A 97 10.80 -13.69 6.79
N SER A 98 10.45 -14.88 7.22
CA SER A 98 9.86 -15.90 6.36
C SER A 98 8.53 -16.34 6.96
N ARG A 99 7.48 -16.29 6.14
CA ARG A 99 6.21 -16.85 6.51
C ARG A 99 6.23 -18.34 6.24
N ASN A 100 5.73 -19.13 7.18
CA ASN A 100 5.61 -20.57 7.03
C ASN A 100 4.25 -21.08 7.53
N ASP A 101 3.97 -22.34 7.31
CA ASP A 101 2.76 -23.02 7.79
C ASP A 101 1.48 -22.40 7.21
N PHE A 102 1.46 -22.22 5.89
CA PHE A 102 0.25 -21.76 5.22
C PHE A 102 0.07 -22.35 3.82
N GLN A 103 -1.16 -22.38 3.40
CA GLN A 103 -1.58 -22.69 2.05
C GLN A 103 -2.47 -21.54 1.54
N ASN A 104 -2.20 -21.10 0.32
CA ASN A 104 -2.96 -20.04 -0.34
C ASN A 104 -3.41 -20.54 -1.72
N ILE A 105 -4.71 -20.47 -1.99
CA ILE A 105 -5.29 -20.76 -3.30
C ILE A 105 -5.86 -19.47 -3.84
N THR A 106 -5.35 -18.99 -4.96
CA THR A 106 -5.79 -17.73 -5.58
C THR A 106 -6.41 -17.94 -6.93
N LEU A 107 -7.44 -17.15 -7.21
CA LEU A 107 -8.09 -17.02 -8.50
C LEU A 107 -7.88 -15.60 -9.01
N ASN A 108 -7.35 -15.48 -10.22
CA ASN A 108 -7.18 -14.22 -10.92
C ASN A 108 -8.13 -14.19 -12.11
N LEU A 109 -8.92 -13.13 -12.24
CA LEU A 109 -9.78 -12.88 -13.38
C LEU A 109 -9.58 -11.45 -13.84
N GLY A 110 -9.40 -11.26 -15.13
CA GLY A 110 -9.28 -9.95 -15.75
C GLY A 110 -10.00 -9.90 -17.08
N THR A 111 -10.67 -8.79 -17.35
CA THR A 111 -11.31 -8.60 -18.65
C THR A 111 -11.46 -7.13 -19.00
N ASN A 112 -11.37 -6.86 -20.31
CA ASN A 112 -11.64 -5.56 -20.87
C ASN A 112 -12.77 -5.69 -21.91
N LEU A 113 -13.92 -5.11 -21.58
CA LEU A 113 -15.14 -5.22 -22.38
C LEU A 113 -15.50 -3.87 -23.04
N PHE A 114 -16.41 -3.90 -24.03
CA PHE A 114 -16.95 -2.72 -24.68
C PHE A 114 -15.87 -1.78 -25.23
N LYS A 115 -14.88 -2.29 -25.95
CA LYS A 115 -13.74 -1.50 -26.49
C LYS A 115 -12.97 -0.77 -25.38
N ASN A 116 -12.66 -1.46 -24.29
CA ASN A 116 -11.97 -0.97 -23.10
C ASN A 116 -12.73 0.09 -22.28
N LYS A 117 -14.06 0.20 -22.47
CA LYS A 117 -14.88 1.07 -21.64
C LYS A 117 -15.14 0.50 -20.25
N LEU A 118 -15.10 -0.82 -20.11
CA LEU A 118 -15.22 -1.54 -18.86
C LEU A 118 -13.99 -2.41 -18.68
N SER A 119 -13.25 -2.18 -17.60
CA SER A 119 -12.16 -3.03 -17.15
C SER A 119 -12.50 -3.60 -15.78
N PHE A 120 -12.39 -4.90 -15.64
CA PHE A 120 -12.58 -5.60 -14.39
C PHE A 120 -11.39 -6.49 -14.11
N ASN A 121 -10.85 -6.42 -12.90
CA ASN A 121 -9.82 -7.32 -12.40
C ASN A 121 -10.23 -7.81 -11.02
N LEU A 122 -10.10 -9.11 -10.81
CA LEU A 122 -10.32 -9.79 -9.54
C LEU A 122 -9.12 -10.65 -9.25
N ASN A 123 -8.56 -10.48 -8.08
CA ASN A 123 -7.58 -11.41 -7.49
C ASN A 123 -8.11 -11.79 -6.12
N THR A 124 -8.51 -13.02 -5.95
CA THR A 124 -9.09 -13.50 -4.70
C THR A 124 -8.55 -14.87 -4.35
N GLY A 125 -8.46 -15.16 -3.06
CA GLY A 125 -7.98 -16.43 -2.59
C GLY A 125 -8.42 -16.74 -1.18
N ILE A 126 -8.23 -18.00 -0.83
CA ILE A 126 -8.41 -18.51 0.52
C ILE A 126 -7.05 -18.91 1.03
N GLU A 127 -6.72 -18.40 2.19
CA GLU A 127 -5.52 -18.71 2.89
C GLU A 127 -5.84 -19.44 4.18
N ASN A 128 -5.18 -20.59 4.36
CA ASN A 128 -5.28 -21.40 5.56
C ASN A 128 -3.91 -21.52 6.22
N ASP A 129 -3.86 -21.39 7.51
CA ASP A 129 -2.67 -21.67 8.31
C ASP A 129 -2.89 -22.91 9.21
N ASN A 130 -1.87 -23.28 9.99
CA ASN A 130 -1.90 -24.43 10.89
C ASN A 130 -2.16 -25.76 10.14
N LEU A 131 -1.42 -25.97 9.05
CA LEU A 131 -1.61 -27.08 8.13
C LEU A 131 -1.46 -28.47 8.78
N LYS A 132 -0.64 -28.56 9.84
CA LYS A 132 -0.46 -29.79 10.63
C LYS A 132 -1.30 -29.84 11.91
N GLN A 133 -2.18 -28.88 12.11
CA GLN A 133 -3.03 -28.77 13.30
C GLN A 133 -2.24 -28.82 14.63
N GLN A 134 -1.02 -28.33 14.64
CA GLN A 134 -0.15 -28.30 15.81
C GLN A 134 -0.31 -27.05 16.66
N LYS A 135 -0.96 -26.02 16.13
CA LYS A 135 -1.30 -24.80 16.85
C LYS A 135 -2.67 -24.96 17.51
N GLN A 136 -2.86 -24.36 18.67
CA GLN A 136 -4.17 -24.37 19.37
C GLN A 136 -5.30 -23.75 18.55
N ARG A 137 -4.96 -22.85 17.61
CA ARG A 137 -5.92 -22.19 16.71
C ARG A 137 -5.40 -22.20 15.28
N GLY A 138 -6.22 -22.63 14.37
CA GLY A 138 -6.03 -22.46 12.93
C GLY A 138 -6.81 -21.23 12.46
N SER A 139 -6.35 -20.59 11.42
CA SER A 139 -6.99 -19.44 10.81
C SER A 139 -7.23 -19.74 9.33
N SER A 140 -8.45 -19.51 8.89
CA SER A 140 -8.82 -19.51 7.47
C SER A 140 -9.31 -18.11 7.11
N ARG A 141 -8.74 -17.55 6.05
CA ARG A 141 -8.98 -16.16 5.68
C ARG A 141 -9.24 -16.00 4.21
N PHE A 142 -10.13 -15.10 3.92
CA PHE A 142 -10.32 -14.59 2.58
C PHE A 142 -9.35 -13.42 2.37
N VAL A 143 -8.53 -13.51 1.33
CA VAL A 143 -7.61 -12.44 0.91
C VAL A 143 -7.86 -12.12 -0.54
N GLY A 144 -7.79 -10.84 -0.89
CA GLY A 144 -7.95 -10.51 -2.28
C GLY A 144 -8.15 -9.03 -2.56
N SER A 145 -8.22 -8.74 -3.83
CA SER A 145 -8.52 -7.42 -4.34
C SER A 145 -9.37 -7.50 -5.59
N SER A 146 -10.25 -6.53 -5.76
CA SER A 146 -10.97 -6.33 -7.01
C SER A 146 -10.91 -4.87 -7.43
N THR A 147 -10.83 -4.64 -8.72
CA THR A 147 -10.91 -3.31 -9.31
C THR A 147 -11.88 -3.33 -10.49
N LEU A 148 -12.74 -2.33 -10.53
CA LEU A 148 -13.68 -2.08 -11.61
C LEU A 148 -13.48 -0.67 -12.11
N SER A 149 -13.29 -0.49 -13.41
CA SER A 149 -13.22 0.81 -14.05
C SER A 149 -14.22 0.85 -15.19
N PHE A 150 -15.08 1.86 -15.20
CA PHE A 150 -16.12 2.05 -16.22
C PHE A 150 -16.08 3.45 -16.78
N ASN A 151 -15.68 3.55 -18.06
CA ASN A 151 -15.53 4.79 -18.80
C ASN A 151 -16.35 4.72 -20.10
N PRO A 152 -17.67 4.85 -20.04
CA PRO A 152 -18.53 4.69 -21.22
C PRO A 152 -18.28 5.76 -22.27
N ASN A 153 -17.87 6.95 -21.85
CA ASN A 153 -17.55 8.10 -22.68
C ASN A 153 -16.52 9.01 -21.98
N GLN A 154 -16.13 10.09 -22.62
CA GLN A 154 -15.16 11.06 -22.06
C GLN A 154 -15.70 11.88 -20.88
N LYS A 155 -17.01 11.84 -20.62
CA LYS A 155 -17.66 12.63 -19.57
C LYS A 155 -17.81 11.88 -18.26
N LEU A 156 -18.01 10.56 -18.29
CA LEU A 156 -18.24 9.74 -17.13
C LEU A 156 -17.09 8.80 -16.88
N ASN A 157 -16.47 8.91 -15.71
CA ASN A 157 -15.48 7.99 -15.19
C ASN A 157 -15.95 7.44 -13.85
N MET A 158 -16.02 6.13 -13.74
CA MET A 158 -16.35 5.42 -12.50
C MET A 158 -15.28 4.40 -12.20
N SER A 159 -14.80 4.37 -10.98
CA SER A 159 -13.90 3.34 -10.50
C SER A 159 -14.31 2.85 -9.12
N ALA A 160 -14.27 1.55 -8.94
CA ALA A 160 -14.46 0.91 -7.65
C ALA A 160 -13.27 -0.02 -7.39
N SER A 161 -12.79 -0.05 -6.17
CA SER A 161 -11.76 -0.99 -5.74
C SER A 161 -12.09 -1.52 -4.36
N TYR A 162 -11.74 -2.76 -4.14
CA TYR A 162 -11.76 -3.40 -2.84
C TYR A 162 -10.48 -4.19 -2.66
N SER A 163 -9.89 -4.11 -1.49
CA SER A 163 -8.76 -4.96 -1.13
C SER A 163 -8.85 -5.37 0.33
N ASN A 164 -8.47 -6.61 0.56
CA ASN A 164 -8.29 -7.19 1.88
C ASN A 164 -6.88 -7.79 1.90
N PHE A 165 -6.04 -7.35 2.81
CA PHE A 165 -4.72 -7.94 2.98
C PHE A 165 -4.38 -8.06 4.47
N GLN A 166 -3.58 -9.06 4.75
CA GLN A 166 -3.13 -9.33 6.08
C GLN A 166 -1.63 -9.18 6.17
N SER A 167 -1.18 -8.51 7.22
CA SER A 167 0.21 -8.50 7.63
C SER A 167 0.41 -9.44 8.81
N PHE A 168 1.47 -10.26 8.73
CA PHE A 168 1.95 -11.03 9.87
C PHE A 168 3.30 -10.46 10.30
N THR A 169 3.44 -10.23 11.56
CA THR A 169 4.74 -10.02 12.17
C THR A 169 5.01 -11.22 13.06
N ASN A 170 5.66 -12.24 12.52
CA ASN A 170 6.29 -13.27 13.34
C ASN A 170 7.59 -12.70 13.84
N MET A 171 7.59 -12.06 14.98
CA MET A 171 8.82 -11.90 15.73
C MET A 171 9.15 -13.25 16.35
N LYS A 172 9.88 -14.10 15.64
CA LYS A 172 10.76 -15.06 16.32
C LYS A 172 11.80 -14.22 17.00
N SER A 173 11.51 -13.87 18.23
CA SER A 173 12.40 -13.06 19.02
C SER A 173 13.69 -13.85 19.23
N GLN A 174 14.81 -13.15 19.26
CA GLN A 174 16.02 -13.57 19.93
C GLN A 174 15.77 -14.06 21.38
N PHE A 175 14.54 -14.05 21.85
CA PHE A 175 14.06 -14.37 23.19
C PHE A 175 13.30 -15.69 23.30
N ASP A 176 13.11 -16.45 22.20
CA ASP A 176 12.48 -17.79 22.26
C ASP A 176 13.22 -18.74 23.23
N TYR A 177 14.51 -18.52 23.43
CA TYR A 177 15.33 -19.31 24.35
C TYR A 177 15.20 -18.89 25.83
N ILE A 178 14.77 -17.66 26.11
CA ILE A 178 14.59 -17.17 27.49
C ILE A 178 13.34 -17.76 28.13
N ASN A 179 12.39 -18.24 27.31
CA ASN A 179 11.07 -18.63 27.75
C ASN A 179 10.85 -20.14 27.83
N THR A 180 11.89 -20.94 27.57
CA THR A 180 11.81 -22.40 27.70
C THR A 180 11.85 -22.88 29.16
N ASP A 181 12.24 -22.02 30.10
CA ASP A 181 12.40 -22.41 31.51
C ASP A 181 11.13 -22.18 32.38
N ASP A 182 10.13 -21.47 31.88
CA ASP A 182 8.86 -21.30 32.57
C ASP A 182 7.70 -21.84 31.73
N PRO A 183 7.17 -23.04 32.05
CA PRO A 183 6.06 -23.64 31.32
C PRO A 183 4.74 -22.90 31.46
N PHE A 184 4.65 -21.87 32.32
CA PHE A 184 3.45 -21.07 32.55
C PHE A 184 3.44 -19.73 31.80
N ILE A 185 4.56 -19.33 31.20
CA ILE A 185 4.62 -18.11 30.40
C ILE A 185 4.45 -18.51 28.93
N HIS A 186 3.21 -18.61 28.51
CA HIS A 186 2.88 -18.69 27.08
C HIS A 186 3.10 -17.33 26.43
N ILE A 187 4.28 -17.12 25.83
CA ILE A 187 4.53 -15.92 25.03
C ILE A 187 3.95 -16.10 23.61
N ASP A 188 2.67 -16.37 23.55
CA ASP A 188 1.87 -16.20 22.33
C ASP A 188 1.61 -14.70 22.02
N THR A 189 2.06 -13.82 22.93
CA THR A 189 1.90 -12.36 22.82
C THR A 189 2.71 -11.72 21.68
N LEU A 190 3.68 -12.43 21.12
CA LEU A 190 4.51 -11.93 20.02
C LEU A 190 3.94 -12.26 18.62
N ARG A 191 2.86 -13.02 18.53
CA ARG A 191 2.18 -13.31 17.28
C ARG A 191 1.11 -12.25 17.03
N TYR A 192 1.44 -11.28 16.22
CA TYR A 192 0.53 -10.23 15.81
C TYR A 192 -0.01 -10.52 14.42
N SER A 193 -1.31 -10.53 14.28
CA SER A 193 -2.02 -10.65 13.01
C SER A 193 -2.93 -9.44 12.84
N GLN A 194 -2.78 -8.75 11.73
CA GLN A 194 -3.62 -7.61 11.38
C GLN A 194 -4.25 -7.81 10.01
N VAL A 195 -5.54 -7.64 9.92
CA VAL A 195 -6.30 -7.62 8.68
C VAL A 195 -6.67 -6.18 8.35
N ASN A 196 -6.31 -5.74 7.16
CA ASN A 196 -6.67 -4.43 6.65
C ASN A 196 -7.64 -4.61 5.47
N GLN A 197 -8.74 -3.88 5.52
CA GLN A 197 -9.75 -3.85 4.47
C GLN A 197 -9.86 -2.43 3.94
N ASN A 198 -9.82 -2.30 2.63
CA ASN A 198 -9.99 -1.02 1.96
C ASN A 198 -11.02 -1.18 0.85
N ALA A 199 -12.00 -0.29 0.81
CA ALA A 199 -12.92 -0.15 -0.30
C ALA A 199 -12.96 1.31 -0.74
N ASN A 200 -12.97 1.52 -2.05
CA ASN A 200 -13.05 2.86 -2.63
C ASN A 200 -14.01 2.84 -3.81
N LEU A 201 -14.88 3.84 -3.87
CA LEU A 201 -15.75 4.13 -5.02
C LEU A 201 -15.55 5.58 -5.41
N ASN A 202 -15.23 5.80 -6.68
CA ASN A 202 -15.01 7.12 -7.25
C ASN A 202 -15.87 7.29 -8.49
N ILE A 203 -16.66 8.36 -8.55
CA ILE A 203 -17.52 8.70 -9.68
C ILE A 203 -17.22 10.15 -10.04
N ASN A 204 -16.84 10.38 -11.30
CA ASN A 204 -16.59 11.71 -11.84
C ASN A 204 -17.43 11.92 -13.09
N TYR A 205 -18.10 13.05 -13.17
CA TYR A 205 -18.91 13.45 -14.30
C TYR A 205 -18.54 14.84 -14.78
N LEU A 206 -18.12 14.94 -16.04
CA LEU A 206 -17.73 16.19 -16.68
C LEU A 206 -18.89 16.76 -17.51
N ILE A 207 -19.28 17.99 -17.23
CA ILE A 207 -20.28 18.76 -17.96
C ILE A 207 -19.58 19.89 -18.70
N GLY A 208 -19.84 20.08 -19.97
CA GLY A 208 -19.22 21.11 -20.81
C GLY A 208 -18.03 20.59 -21.59
N VAL A 209 -17.18 21.49 -22.04
CA VAL A 209 -15.99 21.21 -22.86
C VAL A 209 -14.72 21.62 -22.10
N PRO A 210 -13.68 20.78 -22.05
CA PRO A 210 -12.49 21.03 -21.22
C PRO A 210 -11.79 22.38 -21.48
N GLN A 211 -11.87 22.93 -22.69
CA GLN A 211 -11.20 24.19 -23.05
C GLN A 211 -12.05 25.44 -22.79
N SER A 212 -13.34 25.31 -22.48
CA SER A 212 -14.25 26.41 -22.15
C SER A 212 -14.76 26.26 -20.72
N LEU A 213 -15.94 26.81 -20.42
CA LEU A 213 -16.57 26.57 -19.11
C LEU A 213 -16.95 25.10 -18.98
N ASN A 214 -16.37 24.46 -18.02
CA ASN A 214 -16.66 23.07 -17.66
C ASN A 214 -16.95 22.93 -16.19
N HIS A 215 -17.77 21.93 -15.86
CA HIS A 215 -18.08 21.55 -14.49
C HIS A 215 -17.70 20.09 -14.29
N ASN A 216 -17.03 19.80 -13.19
CA ASN A 216 -16.70 18.44 -12.76
C ASN A 216 -17.44 18.14 -11.47
N LEU A 217 -18.32 17.15 -11.51
CA LEU A 217 -18.99 16.60 -10.34
C LEU A 217 -18.28 15.32 -9.93
N GLY A 218 -17.86 15.24 -8.70
CA GLY A 218 -17.15 14.07 -8.15
C GLY A 218 -17.81 13.60 -6.87
N ILE A 219 -17.93 12.29 -6.73
CA ILE A 219 -18.35 11.62 -5.49
C ILE A 219 -17.33 10.54 -5.21
N THR A 220 -16.80 10.52 -3.98
CA THR A 220 -15.87 9.49 -3.51
C THR A 220 -16.38 8.92 -2.21
N PHE A 221 -16.42 7.61 -2.10
CA PHE A 221 -16.61 6.88 -0.85
C PHE A 221 -15.39 6.02 -0.60
N ALA A 222 -14.86 6.06 0.61
CA ALA A 222 -13.77 5.22 1.05
C ALA A 222 -14.11 4.57 2.39
N LEU A 223 -13.80 3.29 2.50
CA LEU A 223 -13.85 2.51 3.73
C LEU A 223 -12.46 1.99 4.01
N ASN A 224 -11.95 2.22 5.20
CA ASN A 224 -10.74 1.58 5.71
C ASN A 224 -11.09 0.92 7.03
N GLY A 225 -10.89 -0.38 7.10
CA GLY A 225 -11.13 -1.17 8.29
C GLY A 225 -9.86 -1.89 8.70
N THR A 226 -9.56 -1.90 9.99
CA THR A 226 -8.48 -2.69 10.55
C THR A 226 -9.02 -3.51 11.71
N SER A 227 -8.67 -4.79 11.71
CA SER A 227 -8.89 -5.69 12.84
C SER A 227 -7.60 -6.42 13.12
N GLY A 228 -7.29 -6.64 14.38
CA GLY A 228 -6.06 -7.28 14.81
C GLY A 228 -6.28 -8.32 15.87
N GLN A 229 -5.31 -9.23 16.01
CA GLN A 229 -5.24 -10.19 17.07
C GLN A 229 -3.79 -10.29 17.54
N GLN A 230 -3.58 -10.23 18.84
CA GLN A 230 -2.26 -10.42 19.45
C GLN A 230 -2.36 -11.58 20.44
N GLY A 231 -1.76 -12.72 20.12
CA GLY A 231 -1.95 -13.93 20.86
C GLY A 231 -3.43 -14.34 20.90
N GLU A 232 -4.02 -14.42 22.10
CA GLU A 232 -5.45 -14.71 22.30
C GLU A 232 -6.33 -13.46 22.38
N GLN A 233 -5.74 -12.27 22.48
CA GLN A 233 -6.48 -11.02 22.64
C GLN A 233 -6.83 -10.42 21.28
N GLN A 234 -8.10 -10.10 21.10
CA GLN A 234 -8.54 -9.29 19.97
C GLN A 234 -8.12 -7.83 20.21
N GLN A 235 -7.50 -7.24 19.20
CA GLN A 235 -7.22 -5.80 19.21
C GLN A 235 -8.48 -5.03 18.81
N PRO A 236 -8.68 -3.81 19.32
CA PRO A 236 -9.81 -2.97 18.94
C PRO A 236 -9.94 -2.80 17.44
N ASN A 237 -11.13 -3.04 16.93
CA ASN A 237 -11.43 -2.79 15.52
C ASN A 237 -11.52 -1.28 15.28
N ASN A 238 -10.88 -0.82 14.20
CA ASN A 238 -10.98 0.56 13.76
C ASN A 238 -11.55 0.58 12.34
N ASN A 239 -12.70 1.23 12.17
CA ASN A 239 -13.34 1.41 10.87
C ASN A 239 -13.51 2.89 10.58
N MET A 240 -12.93 3.34 9.46
CA MET A 240 -13.05 4.70 8.99
C MET A 240 -13.83 4.72 7.67
N PHE A 241 -14.95 5.43 7.66
CA PHE A 241 -15.75 5.72 6.49
C PHE A 241 -15.52 7.17 6.08
N ASN A 242 -15.21 7.39 4.83
CA ASN A 242 -15.06 8.73 4.27
C ASN A 242 -15.98 8.90 3.09
N ALA A 243 -16.72 10.00 3.05
CA ALA A 243 -17.54 10.42 1.92
C ALA A 243 -17.13 11.83 1.52
N LEU A 244 -16.94 12.04 0.23
CA LEU A 244 -16.57 13.34 -0.34
C LEU A 244 -17.43 13.61 -1.54
N ALA A 245 -18.13 14.74 -1.56
CA ALA A 245 -18.79 15.30 -2.72
C ALA A 245 -18.05 16.55 -3.18
N ARG A 246 -17.76 16.62 -4.47
CA ARG A 246 -17.03 17.72 -5.08
C ARG A 246 -17.77 18.27 -6.28
N TRP A 247 -17.83 19.58 -6.36
CA TRP A 247 -18.18 20.32 -7.57
C TRP A 247 -17.06 21.28 -7.90
N ALA A 248 -16.54 21.18 -9.11
CA ALA A 248 -15.52 22.09 -9.62
C ALA A 248 -16.03 22.76 -10.89
N ALA A 249 -15.94 24.06 -10.98
CA ALA A 249 -16.19 24.83 -12.19
C ALA A 249 -14.89 25.48 -12.64
N ALA A 250 -14.51 25.30 -13.89
CA ALA A 250 -13.27 25.88 -14.45
C ALA A 250 -13.54 26.51 -15.81
N ASN A 251 -12.91 27.63 -16.06
CA ASN A 251 -12.84 28.23 -17.38
C ASN A 251 -11.37 28.54 -17.72
N PRO A 252 -10.67 27.62 -18.38
CA PRO A 252 -9.26 27.80 -18.71
C PRO A 252 -9.00 29.04 -19.57
N ALA A 253 -9.90 29.37 -20.51
CA ALA A 253 -9.75 30.52 -21.38
C ALA A 253 -9.79 31.85 -20.61
N LYS A 254 -10.57 31.92 -19.56
CA LYS A 254 -10.67 33.09 -18.65
C LYS A 254 -9.79 32.95 -17.41
N GLY A 255 -9.11 31.83 -17.21
CA GLY A 255 -8.16 31.57 -16.15
C GLY A 255 -8.77 31.55 -14.74
N TYR A 256 -10.01 31.11 -14.54
CA TYR A 256 -10.58 30.96 -13.20
C TYR A 256 -11.02 29.52 -12.91
N THR A 257 -10.90 29.15 -11.64
CA THR A 257 -11.47 27.91 -11.12
C THR A 257 -12.22 28.18 -9.81
N PHE A 258 -13.29 27.44 -9.62
CA PHE A 258 -14.04 27.39 -8.37
C PHE A 258 -14.23 25.94 -7.97
N ASN A 259 -14.00 25.62 -6.70
CA ASN A 259 -14.23 24.29 -6.17
C ASN A 259 -15.07 24.39 -4.91
N PHE A 260 -16.06 23.56 -4.82
CA PHE A 260 -16.83 23.27 -3.60
C PHE A 260 -16.65 21.81 -3.25
N THR A 261 -16.30 21.53 -2.02
CA THR A 261 -16.21 20.17 -1.49
C THR A 261 -16.97 20.06 -0.19
N LEU A 262 -17.65 18.96 -0.02
CA LEU A 262 -18.28 18.54 1.23
C LEU A 262 -17.68 17.20 1.62
N ASN A 263 -17.01 17.13 2.75
CA ASN A 263 -16.46 15.91 3.31
C ASN A 263 -17.24 15.46 4.55
N ALA A 264 -17.31 14.17 4.73
CA ALA A 264 -17.83 13.55 5.95
C ALA A 264 -16.96 12.31 6.26
N THR A 265 -16.48 12.21 7.48
CA THR A 265 -15.68 11.09 7.96
C THR A 265 -16.27 10.56 9.25
N LEU A 266 -16.56 9.27 9.28
CA LEU A 266 -16.94 8.54 10.47
C LEU A 266 -15.80 7.59 10.85
N ASN A 267 -15.21 7.82 12.00
CA ASN A 267 -14.23 6.90 12.59
C ASN A 267 -14.89 6.18 13.78
N SER A 268 -14.98 4.87 13.67
CA SER A 268 -15.58 4.01 14.71
C SER A 268 -14.48 3.16 15.32
N MET A 269 -14.18 3.41 16.58
CA MET A 269 -13.24 2.67 17.40
C MET A 269 -14.04 2.08 18.57
N GLU A 270 -14.10 0.80 18.66
CA GLU A 270 -14.76 0.00 19.72
C GLU A 270 -15.92 0.70 20.49
N THR A 271 -15.61 1.65 21.36
CA THR A 271 -16.57 2.41 22.19
C THR A 271 -16.84 3.81 21.65
N ASP A 272 -15.94 4.38 20.86
CA ASP A 272 -16.00 5.77 20.44
C ASP A 272 -16.31 5.91 18.95
N ARG A 273 -17.22 6.81 18.63
CA ARG A 273 -17.59 7.18 17.27
C ARG A 273 -17.28 8.66 17.05
N LEU A 274 -16.27 8.93 16.27
CA LEU A 274 -15.91 10.29 15.85
C LEU A 274 -16.51 10.57 14.47
N PHE A 275 -17.39 11.56 14.41
CA PHE A 275 -17.96 12.03 13.17
C PHE A 275 -17.45 13.43 12.87
N THR A 276 -16.74 13.59 11.75
CA THR A 276 -16.24 14.88 11.27
C THR A 276 -16.89 15.18 9.93
N TRP A 277 -17.44 16.35 9.77
CA TRP A 277 -17.95 16.82 8.49
C TRP A 277 -17.57 18.28 8.26
N GLY A 278 -17.55 18.68 7.00
CA GLY A 278 -17.30 20.08 6.72
C GLY A 278 -17.31 20.44 5.23
N PRO A 279 -17.90 21.59 4.90
CA PRO A 279 -17.79 22.22 3.59
C PRO A 279 -16.47 22.96 3.45
N GLN A 280 -15.96 22.97 2.23
CA GLN A 280 -14.82 23.79 1.82
C GLN A 280 -15.11 24.42 0.47
N VAL A 281 -14.81 25.71 0.33
CA VAL A 281 -14.84 26.42 -0.93
C VAL A 281 -13.44 26.92 -1.27
N MET A 282 -13.11 26.91 -2.54
CA MET A 282 -11.86 27.45 -3.06
C MET A 282 -12.11 28.12 -4.40
N ALA A 283 -11.59 29.33 -4.56
CA ALA A 283 -11.60 30.03 -5.82
C ALA A 283 -10.15 30.40 -6.20
N SER A 284 -9.82 30.33 -7.49
CA SER A 284 -8.55 30.81 -7.99
C SER A 284 -8.71 31.53 -9.32
N LYS A 285 -7.80 32.47 -9.56
CA LYS A 285 -7.74 33.26 -10.78
C LYS A 285 -6.29 33.37 -11.27
N MET A 286 -6.13 33.12 -12.56
CA MET A 286 -4.88 33.36 -13.27
C MET A 286 -4.90 34.76 -13.88
N LEU A 287 -3.84 35.50 -13.70
CA LEU A 287 -3.66 36.89 -14.16
C LEU A 287 -2.34 37.00 -14.92
N TYR A 288 -2.18 38.09 -15.69
CA TYR A 288 -0.95 38.42 -16.40
C TYR A 288 -0.42 37.25 -17.26
N GLU A 289 -1.25 36.74 -18.17
CA GLU A 289 -0.90 35.63 -19.06
C GLU A 289 -0.37 34.40 -18.30
N ASN A 290 -1.03 34.05 -17.21
CA ASN A 290 -0.69 32.91 -16.33
C ASN A 290 0.57 33.10 -15.48
N LYS A 291 1.16 34.30 -15.44
CA LYS A 291 2.32 34.58 -14.59
C LYS A 291 1.94 34.73 -13.11
N MET A 292 0.70 35.09 -12.81
CA MET A 292 0.22 35.25 -11.45
C MET A 292 -1.01 34.42 -11.20
N ILE A 293 -1.00 33.68 -10.09
CA ILE A 293 -2.15 32.90 -9.61
C ILE A 293 -2.52 33.38 -8.22
N ILE A 294 -3.73 33.86 -8.07
CA ILE A 294 -4.31 34.19 -6.77
C ILE A 294 -5.35 33.11 -6.43
N SER A 295 -5.30 32.60 -5.23
CA SER A 295 -6.30 31.66 -4.72
C SER A 295 -6.73 32.05 -3.32
N ALA A 296 -8.01 31.82 -3.03
CA ALA A 296 -8.58 31.95 -1.70
C ALA A 296 -9.41 30.70 -1.39
N SER A 297 -9.36 30.25 -0.16
CA SER A 297 -10.15 29.14 0.32
C SER A 297 -10.68 29.39 1.73
N ALA A 298 -11.88 28.87 1.97
CA ALA A 298 -12.51 28.87 3.28
C ALA A 298 -13.07 27.46 3.54
N GLY A 299 -12.83 26.93 4.72
CA GLY A 299 -13.29 25.61 5.13
C GLY A 299 -13.76 25.61 6.56
N LEU A 300 -14.80 24.83 6.81
CA LEU A 300 -15.31 24.53 8.14
C LEU A 300 -15.21 23.03 8.35
N ASN A 301 -14.72 22.58 9.49
CA ASN A 301 -14.79 21.20 9.91
C ASN A 301 -15.32 21.13 11.33
N GLN A 302 -16.36 20.35 11.53
CA GLN A 302 -16.95 20.10 12.83
C GLN A 302 -16.80 18.62 13.17
N THR A 303 -16.33 18.34 14.38
CA THR A 303 -16.16 16.98 14.91
C THR A 303 -17.08 16.78 16.11
N SER A 304 -17.77 15.67 16.13
CA SER A 304 -18.55 15.18 17.26
C SER A 304 -18.06 13.81 17.71
N SER A 305 -18.12 13.52 18.99
CA SER A 305 -17.86 12.22 19.60
C SER A 305 -19.13 11.70 20.23
N ASN A 306 -19.58 10.51 19.83
CA ASN A 306 -20.82 9.90 20.33
C ASN A 306 -22.02 10.86 20.31
N SER A 307 -22.16 11.62 19.21
CA SER A 307 -23.17 12.68 18.99
C SER A 307 -22.98 13.97 19.80
N ASN A 308 -21.98 14.06 20.67
CA ASN A 308 -21.66 15.29 21.40
C ASN A 308 -20.65 16.13 20.63
N PHE A 309 -20.85 17.44 20.60
CA PHE A 309 -19.90 18.38 19.99
C PHE A 309 -18.53 18.27 20.67
N LEU A 310 -17.49 18.08 19.87
CA LEU A 310 -16.11 18.00 20.36
C LEU A 310 -15.29 19.24 20.01
N ASN A 311 -15.25 19.58 18.72
CA ASN A 311 -14.55 20.76 18.24
C ASN A 311 -15.07 21.21 16.87
N GLN A 312 -14.77 22.48 16.55
CA GLN A 312 -15.01 23.10 15.27
C GLN A 312 -13.77 23.86 14.83
N ASN A 313 -13.38 23.70 13.58
CA ASN A 313 -12.23 24.39 13.00
C ASN A 313 -12.71 25.18 11.77
N ILE A 314 -12.39 26.48 11.75
CA ILE A 314 -12.55 27.35 10.59
C ILE A 314 -11.16 27.66 10.05
N ASN A 315 -10.96 27.41 8.77
CA ASN A 315 -9.67 27.64 8.10
C ASN A 315 -9.89 28.57 6.90
N LEU A 316 -9.27 29.73 6.95
CA LEU A 316 -9.22 30.69 5.84
C LEU A 316 -7.79 30.72 5.31
N ARG A 317 -7.62 30.57 4.02
CA ARG A 317 -6.31 30.64 3.38
C ARG A 317 -6.39 31.48 2.11
N SER A 318 -5.38 32.34 1.90
CA SER A 318 -5.16 33.03 0.64
C SER A 318 -3.71 32.81 0.20
N SER A 319 -3.51 32.57 -1.08
CA SER A 319 -2.19 32.36 -1.68
C SER A 319 -2.06 33.17 -2.95
N CYS A 320 -0.93 33.81 -3.09
CA CYS A 320 -0.54 34.52 -4.31
C CYS A 320 0.80 33.95 -4.78
N ARG A 321 0.81 33.40 -5.98
CA ARG A 321 2.03 32.93 -6.64
C ARG A 321 2.30 33.80 -7.86
N TYR A 322 3.49 34.36 -7.92
CA TYR A 322 3.94 35.17 -9.04
C TYR A 322 5.23 34.63 -9.64
N LYS A 323 5.15 34.27 -10.92
CA LYS A 323 6.26 33.79 -11.73
C LYS A 323 6.77 34.95 -12.57
N LEU A 324 7.86 35.58 -12.13
CA LEU A 324 8.47 36.72 -12.86
C LEU A 324 9.03 36.21 -14.22
N ASN A 325 9.74 35.08 -14.17
CA ASN A 325 10.26 34.34 -15.34
C ASN A 325 10.51 32.89 -14.95
N ASP A 326 11.15 32.08 -15.82
CA ASP A 326 11.40 30.66 -15.55
C ASP A 326 12.34 30.39 -14.37
N MET A 327 13.08 31.39 -13.93
CA MET A 327 14.03 31.25 -12.83
C MET A 327 13.49 31.77 -11.50
N HIS A 328 12.63 32.77 -11.50
CA HIS A 328 12.21 33.49 -10.31
C HIS A 328 10.73 33.29 -10.02
N ASN A 329 10.43 32.65 -8.89
CA ASN A 329 9.08 32.43 -8.41
C ASN A 329 8.93 33.01 -7.00
N PHE A 330 7.87 33.75 -6.77
CA PHE A 330 7.47 34.33 -5.49
C PHE A 330 6.15 33.68 -5.06
N THR A 331 6.04 33.30 -3.80
CA THR A 331 4.80 32.80 -3.23
C THR A 331 4.56 33.49 -1.88
N ALA A 332 3.39 34.06 -1.72
CA ALA A 332 2.91 34.62 -0.47
C ALA A 332 1.67 33.85 -0.02
N ASP A 333 1.69 33.27 1.17
CA ASP A 333 0.59 32.54 1.75
C ASP A 333 0.17 33.16 3.06
N ILE A 334 -1.13 33.37 3.22
CA ILE A 334 -1.76 33.84 4.45
C ILE A 334 -2.73 32.75 4.88
N ALA A 335 -2.66 32.36 6.14
CA ALA A 335 -3.62 31.43 6.71
C ALA A 335 -4.09 31.88 8.08
N TRP A 336 -5.37 31.76 8.31
CA TRP A 336 -6.01 31.98 9.61
C TRP A 336 -6.80 30.73 9.98
N LEU A 337 -6.50 30.21 11.15
CA LEU A 337 -7.16 29.04 11.73
C LEU A 337 -7.83 29.47 13.03
N HIS A 338 -9.13 29.25 13.13
CA HIS A 338 -9.89 29.37 14.36
C HIS A 338 -10.39 27.99 14.79
N LYS A 339 -10.03 27.58 16.00
CA LYS A 339 -10.44 26.31 16.60
C LYS A 339 -11.23 26.59 17.88
N GLN A 340 -12.44 26.08 17.94
CA GLN A 340 -13.30 26.08 19.12
C GLN A 340 -13.44 24.66 19.65
N ARG A 341 -13.31 24.47 20.96
CA ARG A 341 -13.48 23.21 21.67
C ARG A 341 -14.79 23.18 22.45
N ALA A 342 -15.23 21.98 22.85
CA ALA A 342 -16.45 21.77 23.64
C ALA A 342 -16.46 22.52 25.01
N ASN A 343 -15.29 22.76 25.61
CA ASN A 343 -15.14 23.50 26.86
C ASN A 343 -15.13 25.03 26.66
N ASN A 344 -15.57 25.53 25.49
CA ASN A 344 -15.55 26.94 25.11
C ASN A 344 -14.14 27.57 24.96
N GLU A 345 -13.09 26.79 25.00
CA GLU A 345 -11.76 27.29 24.65
C GLU A 345 -11.68 27.57 23.15
N ALA A 346 -11.27 28.77 22.80
CA ALA A 346 -11.02 29.17 21.41
C ALA A 346 -9.55 29.52 21.21
N ILE A 347 -8.98 29.02 20.13
CA ILE A 347 -7.60 29.30 19.72
C ILE A 347 -7.66 29.87 18.31
N ALA A 348 -7.03 31.02 18.11
CA ALA A 348 -6.87 31.62 16.78
C ALA A 348 -5.39 31.69 16.44
N ASN A 349 -5.01 31.12 15.30
CA ASN A 349 -3.65 31.16 14.77
C ASN A 349 -3.65 31.91 13.45
N PHE A 350 -2.73 32.82 13.30
CA PHE A 350 -2.46 33.50 12.04
C PHE A 350 -1.05 33.16 11.57
N SER A 351 -0.90 32.86 10.29
CA SER A 351 0.41 32.64 9.69
C SER A 351 0.55 33.37 8.37
N LEU A 352 1.71 33.99 8.17
CA LEU A 352 2.15 34.58 6.92
C LEU A 352 3.45 33.89 6.49
N SER A 353 3.50 33.39 5.26
CA SER A 353 4.70 32.82 4.69
C SER A 353 5.02 33.51 3.37
N LEU A 354 6.26 33.93 3.22
CA LEU A 354 6.80 34.51 2.00
C LEU A 354 7.94 33.63 1.51
N ASN A 355 7.79 33.05 0.34
CA ASN A 355 8.77 32.14 -0.24
C ASN A 355 9.25 32.70 -1.58
N TYR A 356 10.55 32.69 -1.76
CA TYR A 356 11.21 32.98 -3.02
C TYR A 356 11.98 31.75 -3.47
N THR A 357 11.76 31.34 -4.71
CA THR A 357 12.44 30.18 -5.30
C THR A 357 13.22 30.64 -6.53
N LEU A 358 14.53 30.42 -6.51
CA LEU A 358 15.41 30.61 -7.65
C LEU A 358 15.70 29.23 -8.27
N THR A 359 15.27 29.04 -9.53
CA THR A 359 15.56 27.82 -10.29
C THR A 359 16.74 28.10 -11.23
N LEU A 360 17.91 27.59 -10.90
CA LEU A 360 19.09 27.72 -11.75
C LEU A 360 18.93 26.82 -12.98
N LYS A 361 19.06 27.36 -14.18
CA LYS A 361 19.16 26.58 -15.40
C LYS A 361 20.42 25.72 -15.31
N LYS A 362 20.29 24.42 -15.60
CA LYS A 362 21.41 23.49 -15.64
C LYS A 362 22.38 23.96 -16.72
N TYR A 363 23.41 24.71 -16.34
CA TYR A 363 24.54 24.99 -17.24
C TYR A 363 25.27 23.69 -17.48
N LYS A 364 25.42 23.30 -18.76
CA LYS A 364 26.32 22.21 -19.15
C LYS A 364 27.77 22.71 -19.00
N PHE A 365 28.30 22.66 -17.77
CA PHE A 365 29.68 23.06 -17.47
C PHE A 365 30.72 22.11 -18.07
N PHE A 366 30.33 20.92 -18.48
CA PHE A 366 31.25 19.97 -19.10
C PHE A 366 30.62 19.39 -20.35
N LYS A 367 31.15 19.76 -21.50
CA LYS A 367 31.11 18.86 -22.68
C LYS A 367 32.02 17.69 -22.33
N PRO A 368 31.57 16.43 -22.34
CA PRO A 368 32.49 15.30 -22.22
C PRO A 368 33.48 15.40 -23.38
N ILE A 369 34.74 15.55 -23.04
CA ILE A 369 35.84 15.40 -24.01
C ILE A 369 35.75 13.95 -24.48
N ARG A 370 35.27 13.72 -25.70
CA ARG A 370 35.37 12.41 -26.33
C ARG A 370 36.83 12.17 -26.59
N PRO A 371 37.49 11.12 -26.06
CA PRO A 371 38.85 10.78 -26.44
C PRO A 371 38.83 10.47 -27.94
N THR A 372 39.61 11.17 -28.66
CA THR A 372 39.88 10.87 -30.11
C THR A 372 40.75 9.63 -30.10
N ILE A 373 40.16 8.46 -30.36
CA ILE A 373 40.94 7.24 -30.62
C ILE A 373 41.50 7.38 -32.01
N THR A 374 42.77 7.77 -32.11
CA THR A 374 43.56 7.64 -33.33
C THR A 374 43.89 6.17 -33.49
N SER A 375 43.23 5.50 -34.42
CA SER A 375 43.65 4.17 -34.90
C SER A 375 44.96 4.33 -35.70
N ASN A 376 46.07 3.94 -35.07
CA ASN A 376 47.29 3.68 -35.81
C ASN A 376 47.11 2.37 -36.59
N GLU A 377 46.99 2.47 -37.90
CA GLU A 377 47.12 1.33 -38.79
C GLU A 377 48.56 0.76 -38.64
N ILE A 378 48.65 -0.42 -38.09
CA ILE A 378 49.87 -1.24 -38.13
C ILE A 378 49.83 -1.96 -39.47
N THR A 379 50.56 -1.41 -40.46
CA THR A 379 50.94 -2.14 -41.69
C THR A 379 52.04 -3.12 -41.31
N THR A 380 51.75 -4.40 -41.31
CA THR A 380 52.73 -5.48 -41.33
C THR A 380 53.14 -5.78 -42.75
N ASN A 381 54.41 -5.58 -43.05
CA ASN A 381 55.09 -6.23 -44.20
C ASN A 381 55.35 -7.69 -43.89
#